data_56daca85954a2dadcd565a720c1475bd
#
_entry.id   56daca85954a2dadcd565a720c1475bd
#
_cell.length_a   1.000
_cell.length_b   1.000
_cell.length_c   1.000
_cell.angle_alpha   90.00
_cell.angle_beta   90.00
_cell.angle_gamma   90.00
#
_symmetry.space_group_name_H-M   'P 1'
#
loop_
_entity.id
_entity.type
_entity.pdbx_description
1 polymer ?
#
loop_
_entity_poly.entity_id
_entity_poly.type
_entity_poly.pdbx_seq_one_letter_code
_entity_poly.pdbx_strand_id
1 'polypeptide(L)'
;MTGVSFVVPVHNGAAYVRETIASILAQSDGRPMEIIVVEDGSRDNSAAVLESMTAVYALTVIAGPGHGAAAAVNAGVRIARYPIICQVDQDVVIEPGWLTALVACLSNPAVAAAQGRYIFDSHASFFARITGLDLEQRYAHLGEHPNHVCTGNTAYRASALHAIGLLNDSMGYGYDNDLSYRLQAAGYRLAFCRVARSRHRWREGWTGYLAQQYGFGYGRLDVVARHPQRWMGDAVSPASMMAHPLVMAMALCLLGAGGLLATSLPWSNTLVTAGLALVLVLAIERTVTGIRLWKRFGDSAALAFPLVHLARDVAWVAAVVVWTYRRVLRRGVKPEHSMMPRAAAR
;
A
#
# COMPACT_ATOMS: atom_id res chain seq x y z
N MET A 1 -31.24 -9.16 -0.71
CA MET A 1 -29.88 -8.72 -1.11
C MET A 1 -28.88 -9.16 -0.05
N THR A 2 -27.66 -9.50 -0.45
CA THR A 2 -26.60 -9.92 0.47
C THR A 2 -26.11 -8.72 1.29
N GLY A 3 -26.06 -8.87 2.63
CA GLY A 3 -25.59 -7.81 3.53
C GLY A 3 -24.07 -7.64 3.47
N VAL A 4 -23.59 -6.48 3.91
CA VAL A 4 -22.19 -6.06 3.82
C VAL A 4 -21.73 -5.44 5.14
N SER A 5 -20.56 -5.85 5.63
CA SER A 5 -19.87 -5.23 6.76
C SER A 5 -18.70 -4.42 6.28
N PHE A 6 -18.74 -3.11 6.47
CA PHE A 6 -17.56 -2.25 6.29
C PHE A 6 -16.67 -2.34 7.51
N VAL A 7 -15.36 -2.49 7.30
CA VAL A 7 -14.34 -2.49 8.34
C VAL A 7 -13.35 -1.36 8.04
N VAL A 8 -13.25 -0.39 8.94
CA VAL A 8 -12.41 0.81 8.82
C VAL A 8 -11.40 0.82 9.97
N PRO A 9 -10.13 0.46 9.73
CA PRO A 9 -9.08 0.62 10.74
C PRO A 9 -8.71 2.10 10.87
N VAL A 10 -8.62 2.61 12.11
CA VAL A 10 -8.28 4.01 12.39
C VAL A 10 -7.10 4.10 13.34
N HIS A 11 -6.05 4.81 12.93
CA HIS A 11 -4.93 5.20 13.76
C HIS A 11 -4.40 6.57 13.34
N ASN A 12 -4.54 7.58 14.22
CA ASN A 12 -4.22 8.98 13.93
C ASN A 12 -4.91 9.48 12.64
N GLY A 13 -6.22 9.25 12.55
CA GLY A 13 -7.05 9.53 11.37
C GLY A 13 -8.04 10.67 11.54
N ALA A 14 -7.93 11.51 12.56
CA ALA A 14 -8.90 12.56 12.88
C ALA A 14 -9.21 13.50 11.70
N ALA A 15 -8.21 13.75 10.85
CA ALA A 15 -8.33 14.64 9.69
C ALA A 15 -9.14 14.02 8.53
N TYR A 16 -9.28 12.69 8.47
CA TYR A 16 -9.76 11.98 7.27
C TYR A 16 -11.01 11.13 7.51
N VAL A 17 -11.12 10.49 8.68
CA VAL A 17 -12.11 9.45 8.95
C VAL A 17 -13.55 9.91 8.74
N ARG A 18 -13.85 11.19 8.96
CA ARG A 18 -15.18 11.75 8.75
C ARG A 18 -15.62 11.71 7.28
N GLU A 19 -14.73 12.08 6.38
CA GLU A 19 -14.98 12.05 4.93
C GLU A 19 -15.10 10.59 4.43
N THR A 20 -14.26 9.70 4.92
CA THR A 20 -14.33 8.26 4.62
C THR A 20 -15.67 7.66 5.02
N ILE A 21 -16.10 7.84 6.28
CA ILE A 21 -17.38 7.31 6.77
C ILE A 21 -18.56 7.90 5.99
N ALA A 22 -18.54 9.20 5.69
CA ALA A 22 -19.59 9.84 4.87
C ALA A 22 -19.67 9.18 3.48
N SER A 23 -18.54 8.86 2.85
CA SER A 23 -18.52 8.20 1.56
C SER A 23 -19.04 6.75 1.61
N ILE A 24 -18.86 6.06 2.73
CA ILE A 24 -19.42 4.73 2.98
C ILE A 24 -20.93 4.80 3.16
N LEU A 25 -21.42 5.73 3.97
CA LEU A 25 -22.87 5.95 4.20
C LEU A 25 -23.59 6.27 2.89
N ALA A 26 -22.94 6.96 1.96
CA ALA A 26 -23.49 7.29 0.65
C ALA A 26 -23.63 6.07 -0.28
N GLN A 27 -23.11 4.87 0.08
CA GLN A 27 -23.24 3.66 -0.72
C GLN A 27 -24.56 2.88 -0.51
N SER A 28 -25.49 3.42 0.26
CA SER A 28 -26.77 2.76 0.54
C SER A 28 -27.53 2.46 -0.75
N ASP A 29 -27.70 1.19 -1.08
CA ASP A 29 -28.43 0.66 -2.25
C ASP A 29 -29.59 -0.29 -1.86
N GLY A 30 -30.04 -0.17 -0.60
CA GLY A 30 -31.13 -0.97 -0.04
C GLY A 30 -30.70 -2.31 0.56
N ARG A 31 -29.41 -2.67 0.50
CA ARG A 31 -28.90 -3.87 1.19
C ARG A 31 -28.65 -3.61 2.68
N PRO A 32 -28.76 -4.64 3.54
CA PRO A 32 -28.32 -4.53 4.91
C PRO A 32 -26.83 -4.17 4.97
N MET A 33 -26.48 -3.15 5.76
CA MET A 33 -25.12 -2.65 5.88
C MET A 33 -24.81 -2.33 7.34
N GLU A 34 -23.60 -2.67 7.78
CA GLU A 34 -23.04 -2.21 9.04
C GLU A 34 -21.65 -1.58 8.82
N ILE A 35 -21.28 -0.67 9.70
CA ILE A 35 -19.97 -0.02 9.66
C ILE A 35 -19.29 -0.27 11.01
N ILE A 36 -18.16 -0.95 10.96
CA ILE A 36 -17.31 -1.30 12.09
C ILE A 36 -16.04 -0.47 11.97
N VAL A 37 -15.83 0.43 12.90
CA VAL A 37 -14.61 1.24 12.98
C VAL A 37 -13.74 0.69 14.12
N VAL A 38 -12.49 0.40 13.80
CA VAL A 38 -11.53 -0.14 14.78
C VAL A 38 -10.52 0.94 15.10
N GLU A 39 -10.65 1.55 16.28
CA GLU A 39 -9.72 2.57 16.79
C GLU A 39 -8.48 1.89 17.39
N ASP A 40 -7.33 1.98 16.71
CA ASP A 40 -6.12 1.21 17.02
C ASP A 40 -5.08 2.01 17.83
N GLY A 41 -5.54 2.69 18.90
CA GLY A 41 -4.67 3.40 19.85
C GLY A 41 -4.13 4.72 19.29
N SER A 42 -4.99 5.55 18.70
CA SER A 42 -4.65 6.89 18.21
C SER A 42 -4.17 7.82 19.34
N ARG A 43 -3.32 8.76 18.97
CA ARG A 43 -2.81 9.80 19.87
C ARG A 43 -3.29 11.19 19.52
N ASP A 44 -3.94 11.32 18.36
CA ASP A 44 -4.61 12.52 17.90
C ASP A 44 -6.08 12.54 18.37
N ASN A 45 -6.88 13.44 17.83
CA ASN A 45 -8.29 13.60 18.20
C ASN A 45 -9.24 12.55 17.56
N SER A 46 -8.72 11.42 17.03
CA SER A 46 -9.54 10.41 16.34
C SER A 46 -10.65 9.85 17.21
N ALA A 47 -10.36 9.50 18.47
CA ALA A 47 -11.36 8.95 19.39
C ALA A 47 -12.55 9.90 19.59
N ALA A 48 -12.29 11.19 19.85
CA ALA A 48 -13.36 12.19 20.03
C ALA A 48 -14.16 12.45 18.73
N VAL A 49 -13.47 12.41 17.56
CA VAL A 49 -14.14 12.49 16.27
C VAL A 49 -15.09 11.31 16.08
N LEU A 50 -14.66 10.09 16.38
CA LEU A 50 -15.48 8.88 16.26
C LEU A 50 -16.66 8.90 17.24
N GLU A 51 -16.43 9.30 18.48
CA GLU A 51 -17.50 9.49 19.49
C GLU A 51 -18.59 10.45 18.97
N SER A 52 -18.18 11.60 18.43
CA SER A 52 -19.13 12.56 17.85
C SER A 52 -19.92 12.00 16.68
N MET A 53 -19.35 11.04 15.94
CA MET A 53 -20.02 10.41 14.80
C MET A 53 -20.99 9.31 15.23
N THR A 54 -20.71 8.57 16.31
CA THR A 54 -21.65 7.56 16.85
C THR A 54 -22.94 8.20 17.38
N ALA A 55 -22.90 9.45 17.79
CA ALA A 55 -24.11 10.20 18.19
C ALA A 55 -25.07 10.49 17.02
N VAL A 56 -24.57 10.44 15.77
CA VAL A 56 -25.34 10.81 14.58
C VAL A 56 -25.60 9.61 13.66
N TYR A 57 -24.67 8.69 13.59
CA TYR A 57 -24.69 7.55 12.66
C TYR A 57 -24.64 6.21 13.40
N ALA A 58 -25.30 5.20 12.85
CA ALA A 58 -25.27 3.82 13.39
C ALA A 58 -23.89 3.16 13.08
N LEU A 59 -22.87 3.55 13.86
CA LEU A 59 -21.50 3.01 13.78
C LEU A 59 -21.23 2.10 14.99
N THR A 60 -20.53 0.99 14.76
CA THR A 60 -19.92 0.20 15.82
C THR A 60 -18.45 0.58 15.91
N VAL A 61 -18.07 1.27 16.97
CA VAL A 61 -16.66 1.60 17.25
C VAL A 61 -16.12 0.64 18.29
N ILE A 62 -15.01 -0.03 17.99
CA ILE A 62 -14.31 -0.93 18.94
C ILE A 62 -12.87 -0.49 19.09
N ALA A 63 -12.29 -0.80 20.26
CA ALA A 63 -10.85 -0.64 20.48
C ALA A 63 -10.08 -1.72 19.71
N GLY A 64 -9.08 -1.31 18.97
CA GLY A 64 -8.14 -2.19 18.29
C GLY A 64 -7.05 -2.70 19.23
N PRO A 65 -6.29 -3.73 18.81
CA PRO A 65 -5.21 -4.31 19.63
C PRO A 65 -3.95 -3.45 19.74
N GLY A 66 -3.84 -2.32 19.02
CA GLY A 66 -2.65 -1.46 19.02
C GLY A 66 -1.46 -2.04 18.24
N HIS A 67 -1.71 -3.01 17.36
CA HIS A 67 -0.68 -3.76 16.64
C HIS A 67 -0.64 -3.47 15.13
N GLY A 68 -1.31 -2.40 14.70
CA GLY A 68 -1.30 -1.94 13.31
C GLY A 68 -2.48 -2.42 12.48
N ALA A 69 -2.52 -1.96 11.22
CA ALA A 69 -3.69 -2.05 10.37
C ALA A 69 -4.23 -3.47 10.16
N ALA A 70 -3.36 -4.46 9.93
CA ALA A 70 -3.79 -5.85 9.73
C ALA A 70 -4.49 -6.43 10.97
N ALA A 71 -3.97 -6.16 12.17
CA ALA A 71 -4.56 -6.58 13.43
C ALA A 71 -5.90 -5.88 13.71
N ALA A 72 -5.97 -4.58 13.41
CA ALA A 72 -7.20 -3.79 13.52
C ALA A 72 -8.28 -4.32 12.55
N VAL A 73 -7.94 -4.56 11.29
CA VAL A 73 -8.86 -5.16 10.31
C VAL A 73 -9.35 -6.53 10.79
N ASN A 74 -8.44 -7.39 11.28
CA ASN A 74 -8.80 -8.70 11.81
C ASN A 74 -9.80 -8.59 12.99
N ALA A 75 -9.64 -7.61 13.87
CA ALA A 75 -10.57 -7.38 14.98
C ALA A 75 -11.97 -7.02 14.45
N GLY A 76 -12.07 -6.15 13.46
CA GLY A 76 -13.34 -5.79 12.82
C GLY A 76 -13.99 -6.98 12.08
N VAL A 77 -13.20 -7.76 11.33
CA VAL A 77 -13.70 -8.93 10.59
C VAL A 77 -14.29 -10.00 11.54
N ARG A 78 -13.70 -10.19 12.73
CA ARG A 78 -14.19 -11.19 13.70
C ARG A 78 -15.59 -10.89 14.24
N ILE A 79 -16.01 -9.65 14.29
CA ILE A 79 -17.34 -9.24 14.78
C ILE A 79 -18.33 -8.93 13.65
N ALA A 80 -17.84 -8.93 12.41
CA ALA A 80 -18.67 -8.66 11.23
C ALA A 80 -19.75 -9.71 11.04
N ARG A 81 -20.99 -9.27 10.81
CA ARG A 81 -22.17 -10.13 10.72
C ARG A 81 -22.49 -10.59 9.31
N TYR A 82 -22.03 -9.85 8.31
CA TYR A 82 -22.42 -10.10 6.92
C TYR A 82 -21.37 -10.87 6.13
N PRO A 83 -21.78 -11.62 5.09
CA PRO A 83 -20.90 -12.50 4.33
C PRO A 83 -19.93 -11.77 3.39
N ILE A 84 -20.10 -10.45 3.19
CA ILE A 84 -19.17 -9.62 2.43
C ILE A 84 -18.54 -8.61 3.39
N ILE A 85 -17.20 -8.58 3.41
CA ILE A 85 -16.41 -7.64 4.17
C ILE A 85 -15.85 -6.59 3.20
N CYS A 86 -16.16 -5.33 3.42
CA CYS A 86 -15.57 -4.20 2.69
C CYS A 86 -14.52 -3.52 3.58
N GLN A 87 -13.24 -3.71 3.28
CA GLN A 87 -12.19 -2.95 3.94
C GLN A 87 -11.99 -1.62 3.22
N VAL A 88 -12.11 -0.53 3.97
CA VAL A 88 -11.85 0.84 3.51
C VAL A 88 -10.92 1.50 4.53
N ASP A 89 -9.75 1.97 4.08
CA ASP A 89 -8.81 2.64 4.97
C ASP A 89 -9.34 4.04 5.35
N GLN A 90 -8.95 4.54 6.52
CA GLN A 90 -9.45 5.79 7.13
C GLN A 90 -9.31 7.04 6.26
N ASP A 91 -8.46 6.99 5.25
CA ASP A 91 -8.07 8.07 4.34
C ASP A 91 -8.47 7.78 2.88
N VAL A 92 -9.43 6.87 2.69
CA VAL A 92 -10.01 6.50 1.39
C VAL A 92 -11.45 6.99 1.28
N VAL A 93 -11.73 7.72 0.21
CA VAL A 93 -13.08 8.19 -0.14
C VAL A 93 -13.57 7.39 -1.34
N ILE A 94 -14.57 6.55 -1.13
CA ILE A 94 -15.16 5.71 -2.19
C ILE A 94 -16.23 6.49 -2.96
N GLU A 95 -16.25 6.34 -4.29
CA GLU A 95 -17.21 7.04 -5.15
C GLU A 95 -18.56 6.31 -5.23
N PRO A 96 -19.65 6.99 -5.62
CA PRO A 96 -20.94 6.34 -5.83
C PRO A 96 -20.84 5.13 -6.78
N GLY A 97 -21.54 4.05 -6.39
CA GLY A 97 -21.53 2.78 -7.15
C GLY A 97 -20.34 1.85 -6.86
N TRP A 98 -19.39 2.26 -6.03
CA TRP A 98 -18.24 1.42 -5.65
C TRP A 98 -18.67 0.09 -5.03
N LEU A 99 -19.60 0.12 -4.06
CA LEU A 99 -20.09 -1.08 -3.38
C LEU A 99 -20.79 -2.03 -4.35
N THR A 100 -21.74 -1.52 -5.14
CA THR A 100 -22.50 -2.32 -6.11
C THR A 100 -21.58 -3.01 -7.11
N ALA A 101 -20.57 -2.30 -7.60
CA ALA A 101 -19.60 -2.84 -8.55
C ALA A 101 -18.74 -3.95 -7.95
N LEU A 102 -18.23 -3.79 -6.73
CA LEU A 102 -17.41 -4.82 -6.06
C LEU A 102 -18.24 -6.05 -5.68
N VAL A 103 -19.47 -5.86 -5.22
CA VAL A 103 -20.38 -6.97 -4.93
C VAL A 103 -20.71 -7.76 -6.19
N ALA A 104 -20.89 -7.09 -7.34
CA ALA A 104 -21.07 -7.75 -8.62
C ALA A 104 -19.85 -8.62 -9.01
N CYS A 105 -18.62 -8.15 -8.78
CA CYS A 105 -17.42 -8.97 -8.99
C CYS A 105 -17.40 -10.22 -8.09
N LEU A 106 -17.93 -10.14 -6.87
CA LEU A 106 -18.04 -11.26 -5.93
C LEU A 106 -19.22 -12.19 -6.21
N SER A 107 -20.06 -11.94 -7.22
CA SER A 107 -21.13 -12.87 -7.60
C SER A 107 -20.59 -14.22 -8.09
N ASN A 108 -19.40 -14.22 -8.71
CA ASN A 108 -18.68 -15.45 -9.02
C ASN A 108 -18.09 -16.06 -7.73
N PRO A 109 -18.51 -17.29 -7.32
CA PRO A 109 -18.05 -17.92 -6.08
C PRO A 109 -16.54 -18.21 -6.07
N ALA A 110 -15.89 -18.31 -7.22
CA ALA A 110 -14.44 -18.48 -7.33
C ALA A 110 -13.65 -17.22 -6.97
N VAL A 111 -14.30 -16.05 -6.93
CA VAL A 111 -13.66 -14.77 -6.57
C VAL A 111 -13.79 -14.55 -5.06
N ALA A 112 -12.67 -14.49 -4.36
CA ALA A 112 -12.61 -14.24 -2.91
C ALA A 112 -12.44 -12.76 -2.57
N ALA A 113 -11.80 -11.97 -3.42
CA ALA A 113 -11.54 -10.56 -3.20
C ALA A 113 -11.72 -9.76 -4.50
N ALA A 114 -12.35 -8.60 -4.41
CA ALA A 114 -12.51 -7.65 -5.49
C ALA A 114 -12.01 -6.27 -5.06
N GLN A 115 -10.99 -5.74 -5.75
CA GLN A 115 -10.39 -4.44 -5.47
C GLN A 115 -10.98 -3.37 -6.39
N GLY A 116 -11.25 -2.19 -5.82
CA GLY A 116 -11.56 -0.98 -6.57
C GLY A 116 -10.29 -0.30 -7.12
N ARG A 117 -10.50 0.69 -7.98
CA ARG A 117 -9.44 1.50 -8.56
C ARG A 117 -9.26 2.80 -7.78
N TYR A 118 -8.05 3.06 -7.30
CA TYR A 118 -7.69 4.40 -6.89
C TYR A 118 -7.51 5.28 -8.13
N ILE A 119 -8.20 6.41 -8.16
CA ILE A 119 -8.11 7.37 -9.26
C ILE A 119 -7.16 8.51 -8.90
N PHE A 120 -6.50 9.03 -9.92
CA PHE A 120 -5.69 10.24 -9.82
C PHE A 120 -6.57 11.46 -9.52
N ASP A 121 -6.12 12.28 -8.56
CA ASP A 121 -6.75 13.56 -8.20
C ASP A 121 -5.77 14.71 -8.50
N SER A 122 -6.11 15.53 -9.50
CA SER A 122 -5.30 16.68 -9.93
C SER A 122 -5.29 17.83 -8.91
N HIS A 123 -6.23 17.85 -7.96
CA HIS A 123 -6.32 18.85 -6.90
C HIS A 123 -5.57 18.47 -5.62
N ALA A 124 -5.04 17.24 -5.57
CA ALA A 124 -4.26 16.76 -4.45
C ALA A 124 -2.90 17.47 -4.34
N SER A 125 -2.20 17.29 -3.21
CA SER A 125 -0.84 17.80 -3.02
C SER A 125 0.15 17.22 -4.03
N PHE A 126 1.31 17.85 -4.18
CA PHE A 126 2.34 17.43 -5.13
C PHE A 126 2.73 15.95 -5.01
N PHE A 127 3.00 15.46 -3.78
CA PHE A 127 3.36 14.05 -3.57
C PHE A 127 2.19 13.10 -3.81
N ALA A 128 0.99 13.49 -3.42
CA ALA A 128 -0.22 12.72 -3.67
C ALA A 128 -0.48 12.58 -5.18
N ARG A 129 -0.28 13.66 -5.96
CA ARG A 129 -0.38 13.60 -7.43
C ARG A 129 0.64 12.66 -8.06
N ILE A 130 1.91 12.71 -7.63
CA ILE A 130 2.95 11.79 -8.11
C ILE A 130 2.58 10.34 -7.81
N THR A 131 2.16 10.05 -6.59
CA THR A 131 1.77 8.68 -6.19
C THR A 131 0.55 8.20 -6.98
N GLY A 132 -0.45 9.07 -7.16
CA GLY A 132 -1.63 8.77 -7.97
C GLY A 132 -1.28 8.48 -9.43
N LEU A 133 -0.42 9.28 -10.06
CA LEU A 133 0.04 9.09 -11.44
C LEU A 133 0.84 7.77 -11.61
N ASP A 134 1.73 7.44 -10.66
CA ASP A 134 2.47 6.17 -10.66
C ASP A 134 1.52 4.97 -10.56
N LEU A 135 0.48 5.08 -9.73
CA LEU A 135 -0.52 4.03 -9.57
C LEU A 135 -1.42 3.88 -10.80
N GLU A 136 -1.82 4.99 -11.43
CA GLU A 136 -2.57 4.99 -12.69
C GLU A 136 -1.80 4.26 -13.81
N GLN A 137 -0.48 4.47 -13.89
CA GLN A 137 0.36 3.74 -14.84
C GLN A 137 0.36 2.24 -14.55
N ARG A 138 0.49 1.84 -13.29
CA ARG A 138 0.50 0.43 -12.88
C ARG A 138 -0.86 -0.22 -13.15
N TYR A 139 -1.95 0.45 -12.85
CA TYR A 139 -3.32 -0.04 -13.09
C TYR A 139 -3.69 -0.13 -14.58
N ALA A 140 -3.03 0.64 -15.47
CA ALA A 140 -3.27 0.54 -16.89
C ALA A 140 -3.00 -0.86 -17.45
N HIS A 141 -2.05 -1.59 -16.84
CA HIS A 141 -1.62 -2.92 -17.25
C HIS A 141 -2.25 -4.07 -16.45
N LEU A 142 -3.09 -3.75 -15.44
CA LEU A 142 -3.77 -4.80 -14.69
C LEU A 142 -4.87 -5.46 -15.51
N GLY A 143 -4.87 -6.80 -15.54
CA GLY A 143 -5.98 -7.60 -16.03
C GLY A 143 -7.14 -7.64 -15.03
N GLU A 144 -8.25 -8.26 -15.42
CA GLU A 144 -9.44 -8.44 -14.58
C GLU A 144 -9.15 -9.32 -13.34
N HIS A 145 -8.21 -10.24 -13.46
CA HIS A 145 -7.81 -11.18 -12.41
C HIS A 145 -6.33 -11.02 -12.06
N PRO A 146 -5.97 -10.00 -11.27
CA PRO A 146 -4.60 -9.80 -10.84
C PRO A 146 -4.20 -10.87 -9.81
N ASN A 147 -2.89 -11.00 -9.60
CA ASN A 147 -2.34 -11.87 -8.55
C ASN A 147 -2.13 -11.15 -7.20
N HIS A 148 -2.54 -9.90 -7.10
CA HIS A 148 -2.47 -9.09 -5.90
C HIS A 148 -3.59 -8.06 -5.89
N VAL A 149 -4.21 -7.84 -4.73
CA VAL A 149 -5.15 -6.75 -4.44
C VAL A 149 -4.63 -5.93 -3.27
N CYS A 150 -4.71 -4.61 -3.37
CA CYS A 150 -4.37 -3.70 -2.28
C CYS A 150 -5.54 -3.65 -1.30
N THR A 151 -5.29 -3.84 -0.02
CA THR A 151 -6.28 -3.62 1.04
C THR A 151 -6.68 -2.15 1.15
N GLY A 152 -7.70 -1.84 1.94
CA GLY A 152 -8.18 -0.47 2.10
C GLY A 152 -9.08 0.06 0.99
N ASN A 153 -9.28 -0.70 -0.09
CA ASN A 153 -10.19 -0.43 -1.21
C ASN A 153 -10.71 -1.74 -1.80
N THR A 154 -11.12 -2.68 -0.96
CA THR A 154 -11.37 -4.06 -1.39
C THR A 154 -12.55 -4.66 -0.65
N ALA A 155 -13.41 -5.37 -1.38
CA ALA A 155 -14.44 -6.24 -0.83
C ALA A 155 -13.98 -7.70 -0.87
N TYR A 156 -14.26 -8.42 0.20
CA TYR A 156 -13.88 -9.82 0.39
C TYR A 156 -15.09 -10.70 0.68
N ARG A 157 -15.00 -11.96 0.30
CA ARG A 157 -15.87 -13.00 0.83
C ARG A 157 -15.41 -13.38 2.25
N ALA A 158 -16.25 -13.17 3.26
CA ALA A 158 -15.90 -13.42 4.67
C ALA A 158 -15.42 -14.87 4.88
N SER A 159 -16.12 -15.85 4.28
CA SER A 159 -15.76 -17.27 4.39
C SER A 159 -14.34 -17.55 3.85
N ALA A 160 -13.90 -16.87 2.78
CA ALA A 160 -12.57 -17.03 2.25
C ALA A 160 -11.50 -16.43 3.18
N LEU A 161 -11.77 -15.25 3.78
CA LEU A 161 -10.87 -14.67 4.78
C LEU A 161 -10.70 -15.61 5.99
N HIS A 162 -11.80 -16.16 6.51
CA HIS A 162 -11.74 -17.10 7.64
C HIS A 162 -11.00 -18.39 7.28
N ALA A 163 -11.24 -18.94 6.08
CA ALA A 163 -10.60 -20.16 5.62
C ALA A 163 -9.08 -20.09 5.57
N ILE A 164 -8.53 -18.90 5.29
CA ILE A 164 -7.07 -18.69 5.22
C ILE A 164 -6.46 -18.12 6.50
N GLY A 165 -7.26 -17.92 7.57
CA GLY A 165 -6.78 -17.42 8.87
C GLY A 165 -6.62 -15.90 8.94
N LEU A 166 -7.38 -15.13 8.12
CA LEU A 166 -7.40 -13.67 8.09
C LEU A 166 -6.09 -13.04 7.59
N LEU A 167 -5.88 -11.75 7.87
CA LEU A 167 -4.65 -11.02 7.53
C LEU A 167 -3.51 -11.44 8.48
N ASN A 168 -2.29 -11.43 7.98
CA ASN A 168 -1.11 -11.69 8.81
C ASN A 168 -0.75 -10.42 9.60
N ASP A 169 -1.11 -10.37 10.87
CA ASP A 169 -0.91 -9.23 11.76
C ASP A 169 0.54 -9.07 12.28
N SER A 170 1.41 -10.05 11.99
CA SER A 170 2.85 -9.92 12.26
C SER A 170 3.59 -9.07 11.21
N MET A 171 2.91 -8.67 10.14
CA MET A 171 3.48 -7.87 9.04
C MET A 171 3.02 -6.41 9.14
N GLY A 172 3.97 -5.48 9.16
CA GLY A 172 3.65 -4.06 9.13
C GLY A 172 3.33 -3.53 7.73
N TYR A 173 3.99 -4.08 6.70
CA TYR A 173 3.75 -3.80 5.29
C TYR A 173 3.76 -5.11 4.49
N GLY A 174 3.04 -5.14 3.37
CA GLY A 174 2.96 -6.31 2.49
C GLY A 174 2.01 -7.41 2.99
N TYR A 175 1.23 -7.14 4.03
CA TYR A 175 0.19 -8.07 4.49
C TYR A 175 -0.92 -8.26 3.45
N ASP A 176 -1.12 -7.29 2.57
CA ASP A 176 -2.01 -7.36 1.40
C ASP A 176 -1.47 -8.33 0.33
N ASN A 177 -0.17 -8.31 0.06
CA ASN A 177 0.49 -9.28 -0.81
C ASN A 177 0.37 -10.69 -0.23
N ASP A 178 0.70 -10.87 1.05
CA ASP A 178 0.60 -12.15 1.76
C ASP A 178 -0.83 -12.70 1.71
N LEU A 179 -1.83 -11.87 2.03
CA LEU A 179 -3.24 -12.23 1.94
C LEU A 179 -3.63 -12.70 0.54
N SER A 180 -3.25 -11.91 -0.48
CA SER A 180 -3.52 -12.20 -1.89
C SER A 180 -2.95 -13.56 -2.32
N TYR A 181 -1.71 -13.85 -1.92
CA TYR A 181 -1.05 -15.11 -2.27
C TYR A 181 -1.65 -16.30 -1.53
N ARG A 182 -2.06 -16.15 -0.26
CA ARG A 182 -2.75 -17.21 0.49
C ARG A 182 -4.14 -17.50 -0.07
N LEU A 183 -4.90 -16.47 -0.49
CA LEU A 183 -6.18 -16.68 -1.17
C LEU A 183 -5.99 -17.46 -2.48
N GLN A 184 -4.99 -17.12 -3.29
CA GLN A 184 -4.70 -17.86 -4.52
C GLN A 184 -4.23 -19.29 -4.25
N ALA A 185 -3.40 -19.50 -3.24
CA ALA A 185 -2.95 -20.84 -2.85
C ALA A 185 -4.12 -21.72 -2.37
N ALA A 186 -5.18 -21.11 -1.82
CA ALA A 186 -6.43 -21.78 -1.46
C ALA A 186 -7.39 -21.98 -2.66
N GLY A 187 -6.96 -21.68 -3.89
CA GLY A 187 -7.72 -21.89 -5.12
C GLY A 187 -8.66 -20.76 -5.52
N TYR A 188 -8.67 -19.64 -4.78
CA TYR A 188 -9.52 -18.49 -5.11
C TYR A 188 -8.89 -17.59 -6.17
N ARG A 189 -9.76 -16.88 -6.89
CA ARG A 189 -9.39 -15.81 -7.81
C ARG A 189 -9.54 -14.46 -7.12
N LEU A 190 -8.77 -13.47 -7.58
CA LEU A 190 -8.89 -12.07 -7.21
C LEU A 190 -9.48 -11.31 -8.40
N ALA A 191 -10.18 -10.21 -8.16
CA ALA A 191 -10.73 -9.36 -9.22
C ALA A 191 -10.27 -7.90 -9.07
N PHE A 192 -10.07 -7.23 -10.20
CA PHE A 192 -9.84 -5.79 -10.27
C PHE A 192 -11.02 -5.11 -10.98
N CYS A 193 -11.79 -4.36 -10.23
CA CYS A 193 -12.99 -3.68 -10.69
C CYS A 193 -12.69 -2.23 -11.07
N ARG A 194 -12.46 -1.95 -12.35
CA ARG A 194 -12.08 -0.61 -12.85
C ARG A 194 -13.15 0.46 -12.61
N VAL A 195 -14.43 0.07 -12.54
CA VAL A 195 -15.55 1.00 -12.36
C VAL A 195 -15.81 1.35 -10.90
N ALA A 196 -15.33 0.53 -9.94
CA ALA A 196 -15.36 0.83 -8.52
C ALA A 196 -14.24 1.82 -8.18
N ARG A 197 -14.53 3.11 -8.21
CA ARG A 197 -13.52 4.17 -8.07
C ARG A 197 -13.46 4.70 -6.65
N SER A 198 -12.25 5.10 -6.23
CA SER A 198 -12.00 5.75 -4.94
C SER A 198 -10.82 6.71 -5.03
N ARG A 199 -10.78 7.68 -4.12
CA ARG A 199 -9.66 8.60 -3.93
C ARG A 199 -8.96 8.26 -2.63
N HIS A 200 -7.64 8.36 -2.61
CA HIS A 200 -6.84 8.12 -1.43
C HIS A 200 -6.05 9.38 -1.06
N ARG A 201 -6.02 9.72 0.21
CA ARG A 201 -5.20 10.80 0.77
C ARG A 201 -3.78 10.27 1.00
N TRP A 202 -2.96 10.35 -0.06
CA TRP A 202 -1.58 9.87 -0.01
C TRP A 202 -0.73 10.70 0.95
N ARG A 203 0.39 10.08 1.41
CA ARG A 203 1.35 10.76 2.28
C ARG A 203 1.91 12.01 1.63
N GLU A 204 2.05 13.07 2.42
CA GLU A 204 2.52 14.37 1.96
C GLU A 204 3.96 14.62 2.38
N GLY A 205 4.65 15.46 1.59
CA GLY A 205 6.03 15.87 1.83
C GLY A 205 7.06 14.75 1.70
N TRP A 206 8.32 15.14 1.68
CA TRP A 206 9.46 14.23 1.54
C TRP A 206 9.53 13.20 2.66
N THR A 207 9.38 13.64 3.90
CA THR A 207 9.50 12.76 5.07
C THR A 207 8.42 11.68 5.06
N GLY A 208 7.15 12.07 4.86
CA GLY A 208 6.04 11.13 4.79
C GLY A 208 6.17 10.14 3.64
N TYR A 209 6.51 10.64 2.45
CA TYR A 209 6.72 9.83 1.26
C TYR A 209 7.87 8.83 1.43
N LEU A 210 9.06 9.29 1.82
CA LEU A 210 10.24 8.42 1.95
C LEU A 210 10.08 7.40 3.08
N ALA A 211 9.47 7.76 4.20
CA ALA A 211 9.15 6.82 5.28
C ALA A 211 8.23 5.70 4.79
N GLN A 212 7.20 6.03 4.01
CA GLN A 212 6.30 5.05 3.41
C GLN A 212 7.04 4.15 2.41
N GLN A 213 7.89 4.73 1.55
CA GLN A 213 8.68 3.98 0.57
C GLN A 213 9.69 3.04 1.23
N TYR A 214 10.34 3.48 2.32
CA TYR A 214 11.18 2.62 3.15
C TYR A 214 10.37 1.43 3.71
N GLY A 215 9.17 1.70 4.25
CA GLY A 215 8.26 0.66 4.73
C GLY A 215 7.88 -0.34 3.66
N PHE A 216 7.56 0.11 2.45
CA PHE A 216 7.27 -0.77 1.30
C PHE A 216 8.47 -1.63 0.91
N GLY A 217 9.68 -1.05 0.84
CA GLY A 217 10.91 -1.81 0.57
C GLY A 217 11.18 -2.87 1.64
N TYR A 218 11.03 -2.53 2.92
CA TYR A 218 11.20 -3.46 4.04
C TYR A 218 10.17 -4.59 4.01
N GLY A 219 8.89 -4.26 3.90
CA GLY A 219 7.80 -5.24 3.83
C GLY A 219 7.90 -6.13 2.61
N ARG A 220 8.41 -5.62 1.49
CA ARG A 220 8.65 -6.45 0.30
C ARG A 220 9.63 -7.59 0.57
N LEU A 221 10.67 -7.35 1.35
CA LEU A 221 11.63 -8.40 1.74
C LEU A 221 10.98 -9.43 2.67
N ASP A 222 10.09 -9.01 3.58
CA ASP A 222 9.31 -9.93 4.41
C ASP A 222 8.36 -10.78 3.57
N VAL A 223 7.74 -10.20 2.54
CA VAL A 223 6.91 -10.93 1.56
C VAL A 223 7.74 -11.96 0.80
N VAL A 224 8.91 -11.58 0.27
CA VAL A 224 9.80 -12.51 -0.46
C VAL A 224 10.33 -13.61 0.44
N ALA A 225 10.63 -13.30 1.70
CA ALA A 225 11.09 -14.32 2.66
C ALA A 225 10.01 -15.37 2.97
N ARG A 226 8.72 -15.03 2.87
CA ARG A 226 7.56 -15.92 3.07
C ARG A 226 7.12 -16.61 1.78
N HIS A 227 7.22 -15.88 0.66
CA HIS A 227 6.80 -16.32 -0.67
C HIS A 227 7.95 -16.17 -1.68
N PRO A 228 9.02 -17.02 -1.62
CA PRO A 228 10.22 -16.85 -2.43
C PRO A 228 9.96 -16.83 -3.95
N GLN A 229 8.93 -17.54 -4.41
CA GLN A 229 8.51 -17.56 -5.82
C GLN A 229 8.02 -16.19 -6.33
N ARG A 230 7.78 -15.21 -5.44
CA ARG A 230 7.31 -13.85 -5.76
C ARG A 230 8.42 -12.79 -5.74
N TRP A 231 9.68 -13.21 -5.82
CA TRP A 231 10.84 -12.29 -5.77
C TRP A 231 10.87 -11.26 -6.90
N MET A 232 10.34 -11.62 -8.08
CA MET A 232 10.23 -10.71 -9.23
C MET A 232 9.03 -9.75 -9.18
N GLY A 233 8.25 -9.75 -8.11
CA GLY A 233 7.10 -8.86 -7.99
C GLY A 233 5.75 -9.53 -8.28
N ASP A 234 4.78 -8.70 -8.60
CA ASP A 234 3.39 -9.08 -8.88
C ASP A 234 2.77 -8.10 -9.89
N ALA A 235 1.46 -8.24 -10.14
CA ALA A 235 0.76 -7.43 -11.14
C ALA A 235 0.75 -5.91 -10.82
N VAL A 236 0.80 -5.54 -9.54
CA VAL A 236 0.82 -4.13 -9.09
C VAL A 236 2.25 -3.61 -8.93
N SER A 237 3.18 -4.50 -8.57
CA SER A 237 4.60 -4.18 -8.37
C SER A 237 5.45 -5.02 -9.33
N PRO A 238 5.62 -4.59 -10.59
CA PRO A 238 6.26 -5.39 -11.64
C PRO A 238 7.76 -5.59 -11.42
N ALA A 239 8.35 -6.55 -12.15
CA ALA A 239 9.77 -6.90 -12.06
C ALA A 239 10.70 -5.68 -12.27
N SER A 240 10.34 -4.74 -13.14
CA SER A 240 11.11 -3.50 -13.33
C SER A 240 11.22 -2.71 -12.01
N MET A 241 10.12 -2.60 -11.25
CA MET A 241 10.13 -1.94 -9.95
C MET A 241 11.03 -2.67 -8.93
N MET A 242 11.13 -4.01 -9.04
CA MET A 242 12.03 -4.80 -8.18
C MET A 242 13.50 -4.64 -8.59
N ALA A 243 13.80 -4.40 -9.87
CA ALA A 243 15.15 -4.21 -10.38
C ALA A 243 15.75 -2.85 -9.98
N HIS A 244 14.93 -1.78 -9.86
CA HIS A 244 15.43 -0.43 -9.59
C HIS A 244 16.27 -0.32 -8.31
N PRO A 245 15.83 -0.82 -7.14
CA PRO A 245 16.65 -0.76 -5.93
C PRO A 245 17.97 -1.52 -6.06
N LEU A 246 18.02 -2.61 -6.84
CA LEU A 246 19.25 -3.37 -7.08
C LEU A 246 20.24 -2.57 -7.94
N VAL A 247 19.74 -1.92 -9.00
CA VAL A 247 20.56 -1.05 -9.85
C VAL A 247 21.05 0.17 -9.06
N MET A 248 20.19 0.77 -8.23
CA MET A 248 20.57 1.88 -7.35
C MET A 248 21.60 1.44 -6.30
N ALA A 249 21.44 0.27 -5.67
CA ALA A 249 22.44 -0.26 -4.73
C ALA A 249 23.81 -0.43 -5.39
N MET A 250 23.84 -1.02 -6.61
CA MET A 250 25.08 -1.18 -7.37
C MET A 250 25.68 0.18 -7.71
N ALA A 251 24.88 1.16 -8.14
CA ALA A 251 25.35 2.51 -8.41
C ALA A 251 26.01 3.15 -7.17
N LEU A 252 25.34 3.07 -6.01
CA LEU A 252 25.86 3.60 -4.75
C LEU A 252 27.15 2.89 -4.29
N CYS A 253 27.24 1.57 -4.47
CA CYS A 253 28.47 0.82 -4.18
C CYS A 253 29.64 1.27 -5.09
N LEU A 254 29.41 1.44 -6.40
CA LEU A 254 30.42 1.89 -7.34
C LEU A 254 30.87 3.32 -7.04
N LEU A 255 29.94 4.23 -6.75
CA LEU A 255 30.26 5.62 -6.38
C LEU A 255 31.04 5.68 -5.07
N GLY A 256 30.61 4.92 -4.05
CA GLY A 256 31.31 4.83 -2.77
C GLY A 256 32.72 4.27 -2.91
N ALA A 257 32.87 3.15 -3.62
CA ALA A 257 34.18 2.52 -3.87
C ALA A 257 35.12 3.46 -4.69
N GLY A 258 34.59 4.06 -5.76
CA GLY A 258 35.38 5.00 -6.57
C GLY A 258 35.83 6.22 -5.79
N GLY A 259 34.96 6.79 -4.93
CA GLY A 259 35.30 7.91 -4.06
C GLY A 259 36.34 7.54 -3.00
N LEU A 260 36.21 6.39 -2.34
CA LEU A 260 37.17 5.91 -1.33
C LEU A 260 38.54 5.58 -1.91
N LEU A 261 38.58 5.09 -3.15
CA LEU A 261 39.81 4.68 -3.83
C LEU A 261 40.40 5.79 -4.72
N ALA A 262 39.84 7.01 -4.72
CA ALA A 262 40.22 8.09 -5.61
C ALA A 262 41.72 8.47 -5.56
N THR A 263 42.32 8.34 -4.36
CA THR A 263 43.75 8.64 -4.15
C THR A 263 44.68 7.45 -4.33
N SER A 264 44.14 6.24 -4.37
CA SER A 264 44.92 4.99 -4.30
C SER A 264 44.99 4.23 -5.61
N LEU A 265 43.99 4.38 -6.50
CA LEU A 265 43.89 3.59 -7.71
C LEU A 265 43.56 4.43 -8.96
N PRO A 266 44.29 4.25 -10.06
CA PRO A 266 44.10 5.02 -11.27
C PRO A 266 42.74 4.78 -11.97
N TRP A 267 42.10 3.64 -11.71
CA TRP A 267 40.79 3.27 -12.27
C TRP A 267 39.60 3.66 -11.38
N SER A 268 39.82 4.36 -10.28
CA SER A 268 38.74 4.86 -9.40
C SER A 268 37.70 5.71 -10.15
N ASN A 269 38.16 6.55 -11.10
CA ASN A 269 37.29 7.35 -11.96
C ASN A 269 36.36 6.48 -12.83
N THR A 270 36.80 5.31 -13.26
CA THR A 270 35.95 4.34 -14.01
C THR A 270 34.80 3.85 -13.15
N LEU A 271 35.03 3.57 -11.87
CA LEU A 271 33.96 3.18 -10.94
C LEU A 271 32.94 4.31 -10.75
N VAL A 272 33.42 5.53 -10.54
CA VAL A 272 32.53 6.71 -10.43
C VAL A 272 31.70 6.90 -11.70
N THR A 273 32.36 6.84 -12.87
CA THR A 273 31.67 6.97 -14.16
C THR A 273 30.62 5.88 -14.36
N ALA A 274 30.93 4.62 -14.02
CA ALA A 274 29.99 3.51 -14.11
C ALA A 274 28.80 3.69 -13.14
N GLY A 275 29.05 4.13 -11.90
CA GLY A 275 28.00 4.44 -10.95
C GLY A 275 27.06 5.56 -11.41
N LEU A 276 27.64 6.66 -11.93
CA LEU A 276 26.87 7.77 -12.51
C LEU A 276 26.06 7.31 -13.74
N ALA A 277 26.61 6.45 -14.59
CA ALA A 277 25.90 5.91 -15.75
C ALA A 277 24.67 5.09 -15.32
N LEU A 278 24.75 4.30 -14.27
CA LEU A 278 23.59 3.56 -13.74
C LEU A 278 22.50 4.50 -13.19
N VAL A 279 22.90 5.55 -12.45
CA VAL A 279 21.93 6.57 -11.98
C VAL A 279 21.28 7.28 -13.17
N LEU A 280 22.06 7.61 -14.20
CA LEU A 280 21.54 8.24 -15.40
C LEU A 280 20.54 7.35 -16.15
N VAL A 281 20.80 6.05 -16.26
CA VAL A 281 19.86 5.07 -16.88
C VAL A 281 18.52 5.08 -16.12
N LEU A 282 18.56 5.01 -14.78
CA LEU A 282 17.33 5.11 -13.96
C LEU A 282 16.63 6.46 -14.15
N ALA A 283 17.39 7.56 -14.18
CA ALA A 283 16.83 8.90 -14.39
C ALA A 283 16.14 9.03 -15.75
N ILE A 284 16.78 8.54 -16.82
CA ILE A 284 16.22 8.57 -18.19
C ILE A 284 14.92 7.78 -18.25
N GLU A 285 14.89 6.56 -17.73
CA GLU A 285 13.69 5.71 -17.70
C GLU A 285 12.53 6.43 -16.99
N ARG A 286 12.79 7.04 -15.82
CA ARG A 286 11.78 7.79 -15.05
C ARG A 286 11.37 9.10 -15.76
N THR A 287 12.29 9.76 -16.45
CA THR A 287 11.97 10.93 -17.26
C THR A 287 11.03 10.57 -18.41
N VAL A 288 11.32 9.48 -19.12
CA VAL A 288 10.46 9.01 -20.21
C VAL A 288 9.06 8.65 -19.68
N THR A 289 9.01 7.97 -18.54
CA THR A 289 7.75 7.66 -17.86
C THR A 289 7.00 8.92 -17.44
N GLY A 290 7.66 9.87 -16.81
CA GLY A 290 7.07 11.15 -16.42
C GLY A 290 6.52 11.94 -17.59
N ILE A 291 7.26 12.02 -18.71
CA ILE A 291 6.79 12.70 -19.93
C ILE A 291 5.54 12.02 -20.52
N ARG A 292 5.50 10.68 -20.53
CA ARG A 292 4.31 9.92 -21.00
C ARG A 292 3.08 10.22 -20.13
N LEU A 293 3.25 10.25 -18.82
CA LEU A 293 2.17 10.57 -17.88
C LEU A 293 1.74 12.03 -17.98
N TRP A 294 2.68 12.95 -18.09
CA TRP A 294 2.36 14.36 -18.33
C TRP A 294 1.53 14.54 -19.61
N LYS A 295 1.94 13.92 -20.73
CA LYS A 295 1.16 13.97 -21.98
C LYS A 295 -0.22 13.35 -21.86
N ARG A 296 -0.38 12.33 -21.04
CA ARG A 296 -1.66 11.60 -20.87
C ARG A 296 -2.62 12.33 -19.92
N PHE A 297 -2.12 12.88 -18.83
CA PHE A 297 -2.94 13.45 -17.74
C PHE A 297 -2.89 14.98 -17.68
N GLY A 298 -1.99 15.64 -18.42
CA GLY A 298 -1.82 17.08 -18.40
C GLY A 298 -1.15 17.64 -17.14
N ASP A 299 -0.71 16.79 -16.20
CA ASP A 299 -0.21 17.19 -14.90
C ASP A 299 1.32 17.26 -14.86
N SER A 300 1.84 18.47 -14.60
CA SER A 300 3.29 18.74 -14.57
C SER A 300 4.03 18.06 -13.40
N ALA A 301 3.34 17.60 -12.35
CA ALA A 301 3.95 16.83 -11.26
C ALA A 301 4.63 15.56 -11.80
N ALA A 302 4.14 14.99 -12.90
CA ALA A 302 4.76 13.85 -13.57
C ALA A 302 6.21 14.12 -14.01
N LEU A 303 6.59 15.36 -14.31
CA LEU A 303 7.96 15.73 -14.72
C LEU A 303 8.97 15.61 -13.57
N ALA A 304 8.50 15.53 -12.32
CA ALA A 304 9.35 15.30 -11.15
C ALA A 304 9.61 13.80 -10.86
N PHE A 305 9.06 12.88 -11.65
CA PHE A 305 9.28 11.44 -11.50
C PHE A 305 10.74 11.03 -11.33
N PRO A 306 11.71 11.53 -12.15
CA PRO A 306 13.10 11.13 -11.96
C PRO A 306 13.62 11.48 -10.57
N LEU A 307 13.37 12.69 -10.08
CA LEU A 307 13.83 13.11 -8.76
C LEU A 307 13.21 12.30 -7.63
N VAL A 308 11.86 12.18 -7.64
CA VAL A 308 11.12 11.53 -6.55
C VAL A 308 11.36 10.01 -6.54
N HIS A 309 11.46 9.39 -7.72
CA HIS A 309 11.66 7.94 -7.80
C HIS A 309 13.11 7.52 -7.56
N LEU A 310 14.11 8.33 -7.92
CA LEU A 310 15.49 8.08 -7.49
C LEU A 310 15.62 8.14 -5.97
N ALA A 311 14.99 9.14 -5.32
CA ALA A 311 14.95 9.21 -3.87
C ALA A 311 14.20 8.00 -3.23
N ARG A 312 13.11 7.53 -3.86
CA ARG A 312 12.44 6.30 -3.50
C ARG A 312 13.38 5.10 -3.55
N ASP A 313 14.13 4.95 -4.64
CA ASP A 313 15.02 3.82 -4.84
C ASP A 313 16.14 3.81 -3.78
N VAL A 314 16.65 4.98 -3.36
CA VAL A 314 17.57 5.11 -2.20
C VAL A 314 16.90 4.66 -0.89
N ALA A 315 15.63 5.05 -0.65
CA ALA A 315 14.90 4.61 0.55
C ALA A 315 14.70 3.09 0.57
N TRP A 316 14.46 2.47 -0.58
CA TRP A 316 14.37 1.02 -0.70
C TRP A 316 15.72 0.33 -0.46
N VAL A 317 16.84 0.89 -0.97
CA VAL A 317 18.20 0.38 -0.67
C VAL A 317 18.46 0.43 0.84
N ALA A 318 18.12 1.53 1.51
CA ALA A 318 18.26 1.63 2.96
C ALA A 318 17.43 0.56 3.68
N ALA A 319 16.21 0.28 3.20
CA ALA A 319 15.36 -0.79 3.74
C ALA A 319 16.01 -2.17 3.56
N VAL A 320 16.60 -2.46 2.39
CA VAL A 320 17.33 -3.72 2.13
C VAL A 320 18.50 -3.89 3.10
N VAL A 321 19.32 -2.85 3.27
CA VAL A 321 20.47 -2.88 4.18
C VAL A 321 20.03 -3.16 5.61
N VAL A 322 19.04 -2.42 6.11
CA VAL A 322 18.55 -2.58 7.49
C VAL A 322 17.89 -3.94 7.71
N TRP A 323 17.08 -4.41 6.75
CA TRP A 323 16.44 -5.72 6.83
C TRP A 323 17.47 -6.84 6.87
N THR A 324 18.47 -6.80 5.95
CA THR A 324 19.56 -7.80 5.89
C THR A 324 20.36 -7.79 7.19
N TYR A 325 20.75 -6.63 7.69
CA TYR A 325 21.43 -6.48 8.98
C TYR A 325 20.65 -7.14 10.11
N ARG A 326 19.35 -6.81 10.26
CA ARG A 326 18.50 -7.38 11.31
C ARG A 326 18.33 -8.88 11.20
N ARG A 327 18.18 -9.40 9.98
CA ARG A 327 17.90 -10.82 9.76
C ARG A 327 19.15 -11.70 9.83
N VAL A 328 20.28 -11.20 9.35
CA VAL A 328 21.54 -11.97 9.28
C VAL A 328 22.33 -11.85 10.58
N LEU A 329 22.46 -10.64 11.12
CA LEU A 329 23.34 -10.37 12.28
C LEU A 329 22.64 -10.48 13.64
N ARG A 330 21.30 -10.41 13.71
CA ARG A 330 20.51 -10.63 14.92
C ARG A 330 19.84 -12.01 14.95
N ARG A 331 20.43 -13.03 14.37
CA ARG A 331 20.00 -14.42 14.51
C ARG A 331 20.18 -14.90 15.95
N GLY A 332 19.24 -14.60 16.84
CA GLY A 332 19.26 -14.98 18.26
C GLY A 332 18.26 -14.20 19.09
N VAL A 333 17.78 -13.06 18.60
CA VAL A 333 16.73 -12.29 19.28
C VAL A 333 15.41 -12.61 18.58
N LYS A 334 14.46 -13.24 19.29
CA LYS A 334 13.07 -13.34 18.83
C LYS A 334 12.62 -11.94 18.40
N PRO A 335 11.90 -11.78 17.26
CA PRO A 335 11.38 -10.50 16.87
C PRO A 335 10.44 -10.01 17.98
N GLU A 336 10.90 -9.09 18.81
CA GLU A 336 10.01 -8.30 19.64
C GLU A 336 9.09 -7.52 18.69
N HIS A 337 7.80 -7.66 18.91
CA HIS A 337 6.75 -6.85 18.33
C HIS A 337 6.99 -5.41 18.75
N SER A 338 7.71 -4.67 18.00
CA SER A 338 7.83 -3.22 17.97
C SER A 338 9.27 -2.82 17.70
N MET A 339 9.44 -2.17 16.62
CA MET A 339 10.25 -0.97 16.36
C MET A 339 10.33 -0.79 14.87
N MET A 340 9.17 -0.61 14.23
CA MET A 340 9.19 0.33 13.12
C MET A 340 9.54 1.69 13.72
N PRO A 341 10.42 2.48 13.10
CA PRO A 341 10.54 3.87 13.50
C PRO A 341 9.13 4.43 13.43
N ARG A 342 8.58 4.81 14.60
CA ARG A 342 7.31 5.52 14.68
C ARG A 342 7.50 6.72 13.79
N ALA A 343 6.89 6.68 12.59
CA ALA A 343 6.91 7.81 11.69
C ALA A 343 6.46 9.00 12.52
N ALA A 344 7.34 9.98 12.65
CA ALA A 344 7.11 11.15 13.46
C ALA A 344 5.79 11.77 12.99
N ALA A 345 4.78 11.64 13.83
CA ALA A 345 3.58 12.43 13.74
C ALA A 345 3.98 13.86 14.11
N ARG A 346 4.24 14.69 13.12
CA ARG A 346 4.18 16.15 13.19
C ARG A 346 3.44 16.65 11.95
#